data_5f77791672238e6d234ad71bcdf3c6d2
#
_entry.id   5f77791672238e6d234ad71bcdf3c6d2
#
_cell.length_a   1.000
_cell.length_b   1.000
_cell.length_c   1.000
_cell.angle_alpha   90.00
_cell.angle_beta   90.00
_cell.angle_gamma   90.00
#
_symmetry.space_group_name_H-M   'P 1'
#
loop_
_entity.id
_entity.type
_entity.pdbx_description
1 polymer ?
#
loop_
_entity_poly.entity_id
_entity_poly.type
_entity_poly.pdbx_seq_one_letter_code
_entity_poly.pdbx_strand_id
1 'polypeptide(L)'
;MDPTPSLLAELDALPARWEVEGTLAAPVAPVAALLLRVAEGRVGDDNLLVLARASAARQGAMTVVAGAGAGVYRAALAGPVEPVSIEVDGTGPRLAVQSWYAGIHTVTACSEGSRVTHHVHRVLPDHPGFAPGIAEIGLRARMSRDLEHMLGVIADRLGF
;
A
#
# COMPACT_ATOMS: atom_id res chain seq x y z
N MET A 1 -4.45 -1.39 -29.51
CA MET A 1 -4.21 -0.69 -28.20
C MET A 1 -3.73 -1.74 -27.22
N ASP A 2 -2.49 -1.68 -26.84
CA ASP A 2 -1.96 -2.61 -25.85
C ASP A 2 -2.59 -2.33 -24.49
N PRO A 3 -3.06 -3.35 -23.77
CA PRO A 3 -3.59 -3.14 -22.43
C PRO A 3 -2.49 -2.53 -21.55
N THR A 4 -2.86 -1.56 -20.74
CA THR A 4 -1.95 -1.01 -19.72
C THR A 4 -1.47 -2.18 -18.86
N PRO A 5 -0.16 -2.38 -18.71
CA PRO A 5 0.35 -3.50 -17.93
C PRO A 5 -0.13 -3.41 -16.48
N SER A 6 -0.48 -4.56 -15.92
CA SER A 6 -0.89 -4.67 -14.51
C SER A 6 0.29 -4.36 -13.60
N LEU A 7 0.13 -3.43 -12.68
CA LEU A 7 1.15 -3.10 -11.68
C LEU A 7 1.50 -4.32 -10.83
N LEU A 8 0.50 -5.12 -10.42
CA LEU A 8 0.72 -6.37 -9.70
C LEU A 8 1.59 -7.34 -10.52
N ALA A 9 1.28 -7.53 -11.81
CA ALA A 9 2.06 -8.41 -12.67
C ALA A 9 3.49 -7.91 -12.90
N GLU A 10 3.67 -6.59 -13.06
CA GLU A 10 5.00 -6.00 -13.17
C GLU A 10 5.85 -6.23 -11.91
N LEU A 11 5.26 -6.01 -10.74
CA LEU A 11 5.97 -6.18 -9.48
C LEU A 11 6.24 -7.65 -9.16
N ASP A 12 5.29 -8.55 -9.45
CA ASP A 12 5.50 -10.00 -9.28
C ASP A 12 6.66 -10.53 -10.15
N ALA A 13 6.95 -9.90 -11.28
CA ALA A 13 8.08 -10.25 -12.15
C ALA A 13 9.45 -9.79 -11.59
N LEU A 14 9.46 -8.95 -10.56
CA LEU A 14 10.67 -8.45 -9.93
C LEU A 14 10.90 -9.15 -8.58
N PRO A 15 12.15 -9.43 -8.19
CA PRO A 15 12.43 -9.89 -6.85
C PRO A 15 12.11 -8.79 -5.82
N ALA A 16 11.65 -9.19 -4.65
CA ALA A 16 11.50 -8.26 -3.54
C ALA A 16 12.89 -7.78 -3.07
N ARG A 17 13.03 -6.47 -2.90
CA ARG A 17 14.27 -5.87 -2.37
C ARG A 17 14.35 -6.02 -0.86
N TRP A 18 13.23 -5.82 -0.17
CA TRP A 18 13.04 -6.10 1.25
C TRP A 18 11.56 -6.26 1.56
N GLU A 19 11.27 -6.74 2.75
CA GLU A 19 9.92 -6.85 3.27
C GLU A 19 9.86 -6.39 4.73
N VAL A 20 8.67 -5.96 5.13
CA VAL A 20 8.29 -5.76 6.53
C VAL A 20 7.00 -6.52 6.77
N GLU A 21 6.83 -7.10 7.95
CA GLU A 21 5.64 -7.88 8.28
C GLU A 21 5.18 -7.65 9.70
N GLY A 22 3.91 -7.95 9.94
CA GLY A 22 3.32 -7.96 11.26
C GLY A 22 2.13 -8.90 11.32
N THR A 23 1.74 -9.31 12.52
CA THR A 23 0.63 -10.22 12.76
C THR A 23 -0.42 -9.58 13.64
N LEU A 24 -1.65 -10.06 13.53
CA LEU A 24 -2.73 -9.69 14.43
C LEU A 24 -3.69 -10.87 14.61
N ALA A 25 -4.42 -10.89 15.74
CA ALA A 25 -5.27 -12.01 16.13
C ALA A 25 -6.62 -12.06 15.38
N ALA A 26 -6.82 -11.26 14.34
CA ALA A 26 -8.03 -11.25 13.54
C ALA A 26 -7.91 -12.18 12.32
N PRO A 27 -9.02 -12.80 11.86
CA PRO A 27 -9.04 -13.61 10.64
C PRO A 27 -8.70 -12.81 9.38
N VAL A 28 -8.25 -13.50 8.33
CA VAL A 28 -7.84 -12.87 7.06
C VAL A 28 -8.95 -12.03 6.43
N ALA A 29 -10.17 -12.54 6.34
CA ALA A 29 -11.25 -11.88 5.61
C ALA A 29 -11.57 -10.45 6.13
N PRO A 30 -11.81 -10.22 7.43
CA PRO A 30 -12.05 -8.86 7.93
C PRO A 30 -10.82 -7.96 7.85
N VAL A 31 -9.61 -8.50 8.02
CA VAL A 31 -8.36 -7.74 7.88
C VAL A 31 -8.17 -7.28 6.44
N ALA A 32 -8.35 -8.20 5.48
CA ALA A 32 -8.28 -7.89 4.06
C ALA A 32 -9.34 -6.86 3.64
N ALA A 33 -10.57 -6.98 4.14
CA ALA A 33 -11.64 -6.04 3.84
C ALA A 33 -11.30 -4.61 4.26
N LEU A 34 -10.60 -4.41 5.38
CA LEU A 34 -10.15 -3.08 5.81
C LEU A 34 -8.91 -2.62 5.05
N LEU A 35 -7.90 -3.47 4.92
CA LEU A 35 -6.64 -3.13 4.28
C LEU A 35 -6.82 -2.78 2.79
N LEU A 36 -7.62 -3.56 2.08
CA LEU A 36 -7.84 -3.44 0.63
C LEU A 36 -8.98 -2.48 0.27
N ARG A 37 -9.56 -1.81 1.24
CA ARG A 37 -10.66 -0.89 0.99
C ARG A 37 -10.18 0.31 0.20
N VAL A 38 -10.66 0.41 -1.03
CA VAL A 38 -10.44 1.53 -1.92
C VAL A 38 -11.79 2.10 -2.32
N ALA A 39 -12.03 3.35 -1.99
CA ALA A 39 -13.23 4.08 -2.40
C ALA A 39 -12.81 5.37 -3.12
N GLU A 40 -13.56 5.75 -4.14
CA GLU A 40 -13.36 7.04 -4.79
C GLU A 40 -13.67 8.19 -3.82
N GLY A 41 -12.92 9.28 -3.95
CA GLY A 41 -13.04 10.43 -3.08
C GLY A 41 -11.78 10.69 -2.25
N ARG A 42 -11.92 11.46 -1.18
CA ARG A 42 -10.79 11.81 -0.32
C ARG A 42 -10.20 10.61 0.40
N VAL A 43 -8.89 10.56 0.45
CA VAL A 43 -8.16 9.62 1.31
C VAL A 43 -8.34 10.04 2.77
N GLY A 44 -8.76 9.09 3.61
CA GLY A 44 -8.99 9.28 5.04
C GLY A 44 -9.06 7.94 5.74
N ASP A 45 -9.58 7.94 6.97
CA ASP A 45 -9.61 6.75 7.84
C ASP A 45 -10.45 5.58 7.29
N ASP A 46 -11.36 5.85 6.38
CA ASP A 46 -12.25 4.85 5.77
C ASP A 46 -11.82 4.44 4.35
N ASN A 47 -10.69 4.94 3.89
CA ASN A 47 -10.23 4.71 2.53
C ASN A 47 -8.70 4.61 2.50
N LEU A 48 -8.17 3.52 1.99
CA LEU A 48 -6.74 3.29 1.83
C LEU A 48 -5.91 3.50 3.10
N LEU A 49 -6.09 2.63 4.07
CA LEU A 49 -5.27 2.61 5.29
C LEU A 49 -3.76 2.61 5.01
N VAL A 50 -3.34 2.00 3.91
CA VAL A 50 -1.93 1.96 3.49
C VAL A 50 -1.37 3.34 3.14
N LEU A 51 -2.20 4.28 2.72
CA LEU A 51 -1.80 5.63 2.38
C LEU A 51 -2.03 6.63 3.52
N ALA A 52 -2.94 6.32 4.44
CA ALA A 52 -3.38 7.27 5.45
C ALA A 52 -2.23 7.80 6.32
N ARG A 53 -1.28 6.95 6.67
CA ARG A 53 -0.14 7.37 7.49
C ARG A 53 0.98 8.03 6.71
N ALA A 54 1.32 7.48 5.54
CA ALA A 54 2.38 8.02 4.69
C ALA A 54 2.13 9.48 4.29
N SER A 55 0.87 9.89 4.37
CA SER A 55 0.39 11.20 3.94
C SER A 55 -0.28 12.00 5.04
N ALA A 56 0.04 11.77 6.32
CA ALA A 56 -0.65 12.42 7.43
C ALA A 56 -0.82 13.95 7.25
N ALA A 57 0.23 14.63 6.75
CA ALA A 57 0.16 16.05 6.43
C ALA A 57 -0.62 16.36 5.13
N ARG A 58 -0.97 15.36 4.34
CA ARG A 58 -1.57 15.48 3.00
C ARG A 58 -2.89 14.74 2.86
N GLN A 59 -3.35 14.04 3.90
CA GLN A 59 -4.57 13.20 3.86
C GLN A 59 -5.78 13.94 3.27
N GLY A 60 -6.01 15.17 3.69
CA GLY A 60 -7.10 15.98 3.17
C GLY A 60 -6.92 16.48 1.74
N ALA A 61 -5.73 16.30 1.14
CA ALA A 61 -5.39 16.78 -0.19
C ALA A 61 -5.30 15.67 -1.25
N MET A 62 -5.37 14.40 -0.84
CA MET A 62 -5.36 13.27 -1.78
C MET A 62 -6.78 12.83 -2.12
N THR A 63 -7.02 12.64 -3.42
CA THR A 63 -8.31 12.14 -3.93
C THR A 63 -8.08 10.91 -4.80
N VAL A 64 -8.86 9.86 -4.53
CA VAL A 64 -8.83 8.62 -5.31
C VAL A 64 -9.85 8.71 -6.44
N VAL A 65 -9.40 8.33 -7.62
CA VAL A 65 -10.24 8.17 -8.80
C VAL A 65 -10.05 6.79 -9.41
N ALA A 66 -11.09 6.26 -10.06
CA ALA A 66 -10.99 4.99 -10.77
C ALA A 66 -10.01 5.09 -11.94
N GLY A 67 -9.23 4.02 -12.14
CA GLY A 67 -8.36 3.85 -13.30
C GLY A 67 -9.04 3.15 -14.48
N ALA A 68 -8.23 2.71 -15.44
CA ALA A 68 -8.71 2.13 -16.71
C ALA A 68 -9.24 0.69 -16.60
N GLY A 69 -9.14 0.03 -15.46
CA GLY A 69 -9.55 -1.36 -15.29
C GLY A 69 -10.15 -1.64 -13.91
N ALA A 70 -10.74 -2.80 -13.76
CA ALA A 70 -11.27 -3.26 -12.48
C ALA A 70 -10.15 -3.37 -11.44
N GLY A 71 -10.36 -2.80 -10.25
CA GLY A 71 -9.36 -2.80 -9.17
C GLY A 71 -8.21 -1.82 -9.37
N VAL A 72 -8.21 -1.02 -10.44
CA VAL A 72 -7.16 -0.03 -10.73
C VAL A 72 -7.64 1.36 -10.35
N TYR A 73 -6.80 2.06 -9.59
CA TYR A 73 -7.11 3.40 -9.07
C TYR A 73 -5.89 4.30 -9.15
N ARG A 74 -6.14 5.59 -9.02
CA ARG A 74 -5.10 6.63 -8.87
C ARG A 74 -5.45 7.53 -7.70
N ALA A 75 -4.49 7.79 -6.85
CA ALA A 75 -4.63 8.81 -5.82
C ALA A 75 -3.79 10.03 -6.23
N ALA A 76 -4.47 11.15 -6.42
CA ALA A 76 -3.85 12.39 -6.87
C ALA A 76 -3.79 13.42 -5.73
N LEU A 77 -2.64 14.09 -5.62
CA LEU A 77 -2.50 15.32 -4.83
C LEU A 77 -2.91 16.53 -5.67
N ALA A 78 -3.40 17.56 -5.01
CA ALA A 78 -3.57 18.86 -5.66
C ALA A 78 -2.18 19.41 -6.08
N GLY A 79 -2.04 19.82 -7.33
CA GLY A 79 -0.80 20.37 -7.88
C GLY A 79 -0.06 19.42 -8.83
N PRO A 80 1.14 19.80 -9.31
CA PRO A 80 1.90 19.07 -10.32
C PRO A 80 2.72 17.91 -9.71
N VAL A 81 2.09 17.08 -8.90
CA VAL A 81 2.72 15.90 -8.30
C VAL A 81 2.22 14.65 -9.01
N GLU A 82 3.12 13.73 -9.31
CA GLU A 82 2.78 12.44 -9.90
C GLU A 82 1.75 11.70 -9.02
N PRO A 83 0.66 11.21 -9.63
CA PRO A 83 -0.32 10.45 -8.88
C PRO A 83 0.24 9.11 -8.40
N VAL A 84 -0.29 8.63 -7.29
CA VAL A 84 0.00 7.29 -6.78
C VAL A 84 -0.86 6.29 -7.55
N SER A 85 -0.23 5.27 -8.14
CA SER A 85 -0.95 4.18 -8.81
C SER A 85 -1.28 3.09 -7.81
N ILE A 86 -2.49 2.54 -7.89
CA ILE A 86 -3.01 1.53 -6.97
C ILE A 86 -3.68 0.43 -7.78
N GLU A 87 -3.39 -0.82 -7.44
CA GLU A 87 -4.08 -1.98 -8.01
C GLU A 87 -4.45 -2.97 -6.91
N VAL A 88 -5.71 -3.37 -6.86
CA VAL A 88 -6.26 -4.30 -5.86
C VAL A 88 -6.56 -5.63 -6.51
N ASP A 89 -6.09 -6.72 -5.91
CA ASP A 89 -6.52 -8.07 -6.19
C ASP A 89 -7.26 -8.63 -4.97
N GLY A 90 -8.58 -8.67 -5.04
CA GLY A 90 -9.42 -9.17 -3.96
C GLY A 90 -9.42 -10.69 -3.83
N THR A 91 -9.01 -11.43 -4.86
CA THR A 91 -9.01 -12.90 -4.86
C THR A 91 -7.80 -13.50 -4.15
N GLY A 92 -6.64 -12.85 -4.29
CA GLY A 92 -5.45 -13.21 -3.53
C GLY A 92 -5.04 -12.05 -2.62
N PRO A 93 -5.78 -11.72 -1.57
CA PRO A 93 -5.89 -10.42 -0.90
C PRO A 93 -4.59 -9.61 -0.92
N ARG A 94 -4.39 -8.85 -1.99
CA ARG A 94 -3.18 -8.08 -2.28
C ARG A 94 -3.50 -6.67 -2.77
N LEU A 95 -2.64 -5.74 -2.46
CA LEU A 95 -2.73 -4.34 -2.88
C LEU A 95 -1.35 -3.86 -3.33
N ALA A 96 -1.22 -3.48 -4.59
CA ALA A 96 -0.02 -2.83 -5.11
C ALA A 96 -0.16 -1.32 -5.07
N VAL A 97 0.88 -0.64 -4.64
CA VAL A 97 0.98 0.83 -4.61
C VAL A 97 2.31 1.26 -5.20
N GLN A 98 2.28 2.23 -6.09
CA GLN A 98 3.48 2.86 -6.65
C GLN A 98 3.42 4.38 -6.49
N SER A 99 4.40 4.90 -5.79
CA SER A 99 4.78 6.32 -5.76
C SER A 99 6.21 6.45 -6.28
N TRP A 100 7.15 7.01 -5.51
CA TRP A 100 8.58 6.95 -5.84
C TRP A 100 9.20 5.56 -5.54
N TYR A 101 8.51 4.73 -4.83
CA TYR A 101 8.78 3.29 -4.68
C TYR A 101 7.51 2.49 -4.96
N ALA A 102 7.66 1.21 -5.23
CA ALA A 102 6.53 0.35 -5.51
C ALA A 102 6.61 -0.94 -4.68
N GLY A 103 5.48 -1.34 -4.11
CA GLY A 103 5.38 -2.52 -3.30
C GLY A 103 3.99 -3.12 -3.25
N ILE A 104 3.91 -4.31 -2.67
CA ILE A 104 2.69 -5.10 -2.54
C ILE A 104 2.44 -5.40 -1.06
N HIS A 105 1.24 -5.05 -0.59
CA HIS A 105 0.72 -5.51 0.69
C HIS A 105 -0.06 -6.80 0.46
N THR A 106 0.21 -7.83 1.27
CA THR A 106 -0.45 -9.13 1.18
C THR A 106 -0.96 -9.53 2.56
N VAL A 107 -2.17 -10.09 2.60
CA VAL A 107 -2.75 -10.65 3.83
C VAL A 107 -2.81 -12.17 3.70
N THR A 108 -2.22 -12.88 4.64
CA THR A 108 -2.21 -14.34 4.68
C THR A 108 -2.61 -14.86 6.06
N ALA A 109 -3.13 -16.09 6.11
CA ALA A 109 -3.41 -16.75 7.37
C ALA A 109 -2.12 -17.18 8.06
N CYS A 110 -2.11 -17.10 9.39
CA CYS A 110 -1.03 -17.64 10.21
C CYS A 110 -1.60 -18.22 11.51
N SER A 111 -0.75 -18.83 12.34
CA SER A 111 -1.18 -19.42 13.62
C SER A 111 -1.78 -18.44 14.60
N GLU A 112 -1.41 -17.16 14.51
CA GLU A 112 -1.91 -16.08 15.36
C GLU A 112 -3.17 -15.40 14.84
N GLY A 113 -3.60 -15.71 13.61
CA GLY A 113 -4.73 -15.10 12.92
C GLY A 113 -4.37 -14.68 11.51
N SER A 114 -3.91 -13.45 11.34
CA SER A 114 -3.46 -12.91 10.05
C SER A 114 -2.05 -12.37 10.11
N ARG A 115 -1.35 -12.51 9.00
CA ARG A 115 -0.07 -11.85 8.74
C ARG A 115 -0.24 -10.87 7.59
N VAL A 116 0.20 -9.65 7.79
CA VAL A 116 0.28 -8.64 6.73
C VAL A 116 1.76 -8.44 6.39
N THR A 117 2.10 -8.58 5.13
CA THR A 117 3.45 -8.40 4.63
C THR A 117 3.46 -7.29 3.60
N HIS A 118 4.42 -6.37 3.70
CA HIS A 118 4.67 -5.34 2.69
C HIS A 118 6.01 -5.63 2.02
N HIS A 119 5.98 -6.09 0.78
CA HIS A 119 7.16 -6.32 -0.06
C HIS A 119 7.43 -5.08 -0.90
N VAL A 120 8.66 -4.59 -0.91
CA VAL A 120 9.09 -3.55 -1.84
C VAL A 120 9.90 -4.18 -2.97
N HIS A 121 9.47 -3.95 -4.20
CA HIS A 121 10.07 -4.53 -5.39
C HIS A 121 10.88 -3.52 -6.21
N ARG A 122 10.51 -2.23 -6.15
CA ARG A 122 11.11 -1.20 -7.00
C ARG A 122 11.21 0.12 -6.25
N VAL A 123 12.38 0.78 -6.39
CA VAL A 123 12.60 2.15 -5.94
C VAL A 123 13.00 2.93 -7.19
N LEU A 124 12.32 4.03 -7.47
CA LEU A 124 12.59 4.86 -8.62
C LEU A 124 13.91 5.62 -8.42
N PRO A 125 14.86 5.53 -9.37
CA PRO A 125 16.21 6.07 -9.18
C PRO A 125 16.28 7.60 -9.16
N ASP A 126 15.25 8.27 -9.66
CA ASP A 126 15.24 9.73 -9.87
C ASP A 126 14.59 10.51 -8.73
N HIS A 127 14.44 9.93 -7.54
CA HIS A 127 13.92 10.68 -6.41
C HIS A 127 14.96 11.72 -5.96
N PRO A 128 14.69 13.03 -6.11
CA PRO A 128 15.69 14.06 -5.83
C PRO A 128 16.06 14.10 -4.34
N GLY A 129 17.35 14.17 -4.06
CA GLY A 129 17.89 14.49 -2.75
C GLY A 129 18.40 13.35 -1.88
N PHE A 130 18.41 12.09 -2.38
CA PHE A 130 18.89 10.95 -1.57
C PHE A 130 19.89 10.06 -2.31
N ALA A 131 20.99 9.72 -1.63
CA ALA A 131 21.82 8.59 -2.04
C ALA A 131 20.96 7.30 -1.89
N PRO A 132 20.93 6.41 -2.91
CA PRO A 132 19.99 5.28 -2.93
C PRO A 132 20.00 4.42 -1.66
N GLY A 133 21.16 4.11 -1.10
CA GLY A 133 21.25 3.26 0.10
C GLY A 133 20.72 3.93 1.38
N ILE A 134 20.89 5.23 1.53
CA ILE A 134 20.40 5.98 2.71
C ILE A 134 18.89 6.11 2.64
N ALA A 135 18.33 6.37 1.47
CA ALA A 135 16.89 6.44 1.25
C ALA A 135 16.22 5.10 1.59
N GLU A 136 16.81 3.98 1.20
CA GLU A 136 16.28 2.64 1.49
C GLU A 136 16.26 2.33 2.99
N ILE A 137 17.32 2.66 3.74
CA ILE A 137 17.38 2.42 5.19
C ILE A 137 16.28 3.22 5.91
N GLY A 138 16.16 4.50 5.62
CA GLY A 138 15.13 5.35 6.22
C GLY A 138 13.72 4.93 5.83
N LEU A 139 13.52 4.52 4.59
CA LEU A 139 12.25 4.02 4.10
C LEU A 139 11.82 2.74 4.82
N ARG A 140 12.72 1.77 4.95
CA ARG A 140 12.43 0.50 5.62
C ARG A 140 12.00 0.71 7.09
N ALA A 141 12.71 1.54 7.83
CA ALA A 141 12.37 1.86 9.21
C ALA A 141 10.99 2.55 9.32
N ARG A 142 10.69 3.48 8.40
CA ARG A 142 9.39 4.13 8.34
C ARG A 142 8.27 3.14 8.00
N MET A 143 8.49 2.26 7.04
CA MET A 143 7.52 1.25 6.64
C MET A 143 7.16 0.29 7.78
N SER A 144 8.14 -0.13 8.60
CA SER A 144 7.88 -0.95 9.79
C SER A 144 6.96 -0.24 10.77
N ARG A 145 7.23 1.03 11.08
CA ARG A 145 6.39 1.84 11.98
C ARG A 145 4.99 2.07 11.42
N ASP A 146 4.90 2.34 10.12
CA ASP A 146 3.63 2.58 9.45
C ASP A 146 2.78 1.31 9.44
N LEU A 147 3.39 0.15 9.21
CA LEU A 147 2.72 -1.15 9.28
C LEU A 147 2.22 -1.45 10.70
N GLU A 148 3.05 -1.28 11.72
CA GLU A 148 2.64 -1.48 13.12
C GLU A 148 1.45 -0.59 13.49
N HIS A 149 1.48 0.68 13.11
CA HIS A 149 0.38 1.59 13.35
C HIS A 149 -0.89 1.16 12.61
N MET A 150 -0.79 0.79 11.35
CA MET A 150 -1.91 0.31 10.54
C MET A 150 -2.55 -0.94 11.15
N LEU A 151 -1.74 -1.90 11.59
CA LEU A 151 -2.23 -3.11 12.26
C LEU A 151 -2.95 -2.78 13.58
N GLY A 152 -2.44 -1.81 14.34
CA GLY A 152 -3.12 -1.31 15.55
C GLY A 152 -4.50 -0.72 15.23
N VAL A 153 -4.61 0.09 14.19
CA VAL A 153 -5.90 0.65 13.75
C VAL A 153 -6.87 -0.45 13.31
N ILE A 154 -6.41 -1.44 12.57
CA ILE A 154 -7.24 -2.57 12.15
C ILE A 154 -7.71 -3.39 13.36
N ALA A 155 -6.81 -3.70 14.29
CA ALA A 155 -7.14 -4.43 15.51
C ALA A 155 -8.22 -3.69 16.33
N ASP A 156 -8.05 -2.41 16.56
CA ASP A 156 -9.02 -1.58 17.29
C ASP A 156 -10.40 -1.57 16.61
N ARG A 157 -10.45 -1.44 15.30
CA ARG A 157 -11.72 -1.47 14.55
C ARG A 157 -12.42 -2.82 14.57
N LEU A 158 -11.66 -3.90 14.63
CA LEU A 158 -12.19 -5.27 14.67
C LEU A 158 -12.44 -5.77 16.10
N GLY A 159 -12.00 -5.04 17.12
CA GLY A 159 -12.19 -5.40 18.53
C GLY A 159 -11.24 -6.50 19.02
N PHE A 160 -10.01 -6.54 18.50
CA PHE A 160 -8.96 -7.50 18.87
C PHE A 160 -7.84 -6.86 19.68
#